data_59157fdf3240adeb0f8b6df1b15c193f
#
_entry.id   59157fdf3240adeb0f8b6df1b15c193f
#
_cell.length_a   1.000
_cell.length_b   1.000
_cell.length_c   1.000
_cell.angle_alpha   90.00
_cell.angle_beta   90.00
_cell.angle_gamma   90.00
#
_symmetry.space_group_name_H-M   'P 1'
#
loop_
_entity.id
_entity.type
_entity.pdbx_description
1 polymer ?
#
loop_
_entity_poly.entity_id
_entity_poly.type
_entity_poly.pdbx_seq_one_letter_code
_entity_poly.pdbx_strand_id
1 'polypeptide(L)'
;MGNAWKHFCTINHHKMLVMKGCFKVGLYRQGLLHDLSKYSPTEFLVGCKYFQGNMSPNNAEREDKGYSAAWLHHKGRNKHHMEYWIDYGPEKCTGITGMKMPTKYVVEMFIDRVAASRNYQREKYTDESPLAYYEHGKQYHIIHEESRELLECLLHMLAECGEEETYAYIRYEVLKLSLIHI
;
A
#
# COMPACT_ATOMS: atom_id res chain seq x y z
N MET A 1 6.85 -6.23 -27.36
CA MET A 1 7.12 -6.84 -26.03
C MET A 1 5.82 -7.42 -25.50
N GLY A 2 5.81 -8.68 -25.01
CA GLY A 2 4.61 -9.33 -24.48
C GLY A 2 4.18 -8.72 -23.13
N ASN A 3 2.90 -8.93 -22.77
CA ASN A 3 2.33 -8.39 -21.54
C ASN A 3 3.08 -8.87 -20.28
N ALA A 4 3.60 -10.11 -20.28
CA ALA A 4 4.38 -10.65 -19.15
C ALA A 4 5.62 -9.80 -18.86
N TRP A 5 6.37 -9.38 -19.88
CA TRP A 5 7.54 -8.53 -19.70
C TRP A 5 7.17 -7.13 -19.21
N LYS A 6 6.13 -6.54 -19.80
CA LYS A 6 5.62 -5.22 -19.35
C LYS A 6 5.16 -5.26 -17.91
N HIS A 7 4.40 -6.30 -17.53
CA HIS A 7 3.97 -6.51 -16.15
C HIS A 7 5.17 -6.68 -15.22
N PHE A 8 6.13 -7.52 -15.57
CA PHE A 8 7.36 -7.70 -14.79
C PHE A 8 8.10 -6.38 -14.57
N CYS A 9 8.26 -5.56 -15.61
CA CYS A 9 8.89 -4.24 -15.47
C CYS A 9 8.08 -3.31 -14.54
N THR A 10 6.75 -3.34 -14.63
CA THR A 10 5.87 -2.51 -13.78
C THR A 10 5.98 -2.86 -12.31
N ILE A 11 5.94 -4.17 -11.95
CA ILE A 11 6.06 -4.60 -10.54
C ILE A 11 7.45 -4.31 -9.99
N ASN A 12 8.51 -4.46 -10.79
CA ASN A 12 9.87 -4.12 -10.36
C ASN A 12 10.06 -2.62 -10.17
N HIS A 13 9.53 -1.79 -11.07
CA HIS A 13 9.58 -0.35 -10.92
C HIS A 13 8.87 0.11 -9.64
N HIS A 14 7.65 -0.38 -9.41
CA HIS A 14 6.90 -0.13 -8.18
C HIS A 14 7.69 -0.54 -6.93
N LYS A 15 8.21 -1.80 -6.91
CA LYS A 15 9.02 -2.29 -5.80
C LYS A 15 10.24 -1.42 -5.53
N MET A 16 10.92 -0.93 -6.56
CA MET A 16 12.07 -0.02 -6.40
C MET A 16 11.67 1.32 -5.79
N LEU A 17 10.50 1.86 -6.16
CA LEU A 17 9.98 3.09 -5.57
C LEU A 17 9.68 2.91 -4.08
N VAL A 18 8.97 1.82 -3.71
CA VAL A 18 8.68 1.50 -2.30
C VAL A 18 9.97 1.28 -1.52
N MET A 19 10.90 0.50 -2.05
CA MET A 19 12.18 0.24 -1.39
C MET A 19 12.95 1.55 -1.11
N LYS A 20 13.02 2.47 -2.07
CA LYS A 20 13.66 3.78 -1.89
C LYS A 20 12.97 4.59 -0.80
N GLY A 21 11.64 4.65 -0.80
CA GLY A 21 10.87 5.36 0.23
C GLY A 21 11.07 4.75 1.62
N CYS A 22 10.97 3.42 1.74
CA CYS A 22 11.21 2.71 2.98
C CYS A 22 12.64 2.95 3.53
N PHE A 23 13.65 2.99 2.66
CA PHE A 23 15.05 3.25 3.06
C PHE A 23 15.24 4.67 3.59
N LYS A 24 14.60 5.66 3.00
CA LYS A 24 14.64 7.05 3.49
C LYS A 24 14.16 7.16 4.94
N VAL A 25 13.15 6.38 5.32
CA VAL A 25 12.58 6.40 6.68
C VAL A 25 13.19 5.34 7.61
N GLY A 26 14.16 4.52 7.16
CA GLY A 26 14.82 3.50 7.99
C GLY A 26 14.11 2.13 8.03
N LEU A 27 13.07 1.91 7.24
CA LEU A 27 12.35 0.61 7.13
C LEU A 27 13.02 -0.34 6.11
N TYR A 28 14.29 -0.67 6.33
CA TYR A 28 15.10 -1.44 5.38
C TYR A 28 14.50 -2.83 5.07
N ARG A 29 14.07 -3.57 6.10
CA ARG A 29 13.49 -4.89 5.94
C ARG A 29 12.20 -4.86 5.14
N GLN A 30 11.30 -3.92 5.43
CA GLN A 30 10.06 -3.73 4.70
C GLN A 30 10.34 -3.43 3.24
N GLY A 31 11.24 -2.48 2.94
CA GLY A 31 11.59 -2.14 1.56
C GLY A 31 12.16 -3.31 0.76
N LEU A 32 13.00 -4.14 1.37
CA LEU A 32 13.57 -5.32 0.70
C LEU A 32 12.52 -6.41 0.44
N LEU A 33 11.63 -6.66 1.41
CA LEU A 33 10.68 -7.77 1.37
C LEU A 33 9.30 -7.36 0.81
N HIS A 34 9.11 -6.07 0.53
CA HIS A 34 7.84 -5.55 0.00
C HIS A 34 7.38 -6.33 -1.23
N ASP A 35 6.14 -6.79 -1.18
CA ASP A 35 5.44 -7.39 -2.31
C ASP A 35 6.13 -8.59 -3.00
N LEU A 36 6.96 -9.34 -2.28
CA LEU A 36 7.56 -10.54 -2.86
C LEU A 36 6.52 -11.55 -3.35
N SER A 37 5.31 -11.52 -2.79
CA SER A 37 4.21 -12.39 -3.22
C SER A 37 3.80 -12.17 -4.68
N LYS A 38 4.02 -10.95 -5.24
CA LYS A 38 3.73 -10.61 -6.66
C LYS A 38 4.51 -11.46 -7.66
N TYR A 39 5.62 -12.08 -7.23
CA TYR A 39 6.40 -13.00 -8.07
C TYR A 39 5.90 -14.44 -8.00
N SER A 40 4.93 -14.76 -7.14
CA SER A 40 4.30 -16.08 -7.09
C SER A 40 3.48 -16.33 -8.36
N PRO A 41 3.36 -17.59 -8.82
CA PRO A 41 2.51 -17.92 -9.96
C PRO A 41 1.07 -17.42 -9.81
N THR A 42 0.52 -17.45 -8.59
CA THR A 42 -0.86 -17.03 -8.28
C THR A 42 -1.10 -15.56 -8.62
N GLU A 43 -0.14 -14.68 -8.34
CA GLU A 43 -0.28 -13.26 -8.63
C GLU A 43 0.29 -12.89 -10.00
N PHE A 44 1.47 -13.42 -10.33
CA PHE A 44 2.19 -13.06 -11.55
C PHE A 44 1.43 -13.44 -12.82
N LEU A 45 0.90 -14.66 -12.90
CA LEU A 45 0.18 -15.12 -14.10
C LEU A 45 -1.13 -14.36 -14.32
N VAL A 46 -1.84 -14.06 -13.23
CA VAL A 46 -3.04 -13.20 -13.27
C VAL A 46 -2.64 -11.79 -13.74
N GLY A 47 -1.56 -11.25 -13.18
CA GLY A 47 -1.02 -9.97 -13.60
C GLY A 47 -0.67 -9.93 -15.09
N CYS A 48 -0.07 -10.99 -15.64
CA CYS A 48 0.23 -11.08 -17.07
C CYS A 48 -1.05 -11.12 -17.94
N LYS A 49 -2.07 -11.86 -17.49
CA LYS A 49 -3.35 -11.99 -18.23
C LYS A 49 -4.11 -10.67 -18.28
N TYR A 50 -4.19 -9.95 -17.16
CA TYR A 50 -5.02 -8.76 -17.01
C TYR A 50 -4.23 -7.43 -17.08
N PHE A 51 -3.00 -7.47 -17.57
CA PHE A 51 -2.15 -6.28 -17.67
C PHE A 51 -2.72 -5.23 -18.64
N GLN A 52 -2.97 -4.02 -18.12
CA GLN A 52 -3.47 -2.87 -18.89
C GLN A 52 -2.46 -1.70 -18.94
N GLY A 53 -1.49 -1.65 -18.01
CA GLY A 53 -0.42 -0.64 -17.98
C GLY A 53 -0.76 0.66 -17.27
N ASN A 54 -2.03 0.99 -17.10
CA ASN A 54 -2.52 2.23 -16.49
C ASN A 54 -3.23 2.03 -15.13
N MET A 55 -3.50 0.78 -14.77
CA MET A 55 -4.11 0.41 -13.49
C MET A 55 -3.69 -0.99 -13.05
N SER A 56 -4.04 -1.34 -11.80
CA SER A 56 -3.76 -2.66 -11.26
C SER A 56 -4.51 -3.75 -12.03
N PRO A 57 -3.84 -4.85 -12.43
CA PRO A 57 -4.49 -5.99 -13.07
C PRO A 57 -5.60 -6.63 -12.23
N ASN A 58 -5.55 -6.46 -10.90
CA ASN A 58 -6.56 -6.96 -9.98
C ASN A 58 -7.95 -6.37 -10.23
N ASN A 59 -8.02 -5.13 -10.74
CA ASN A 59 -9.29 -4.49 -11.07
C ASN A 59 -9.94 -5.19 -12.27
N ALA A 60 -9.18 -5.42 -13.33
CA ALA A 60 -9.67 -6.13 -14.51
C ALA A 60 -10.05 -7.60 -14.21
N GLU A 61 -9.30 -8.28 -13.32
CA GLU A 61 -9.71 -9.61 -12.86
C GLU A 61 -11.03 -9.55 -12.10
N ARG A 62 -11.24 -8.52 -11.27
CA ARG A 62 -12.49 -8.35 -10.51
C ARG A 62 -13.67 -8.04 -11.40
N GLU A 63 -13.49 -7.25 -12.45
CA GLU A 63 -14.51 -6.96 -13.45
C GLU A 63 -14.91 -8.23 -14.25
N ASP A 64 -13.93 -9.07 -14.61
CA ASP A 64 -14.16 -10.31 -15.36
C ASP A 64 -14.83 -11.42 -14.53
N LYS A 65 -14.43 -11.57 -13.24
CA LYS A 65 -14.81 -12.73 -12.41
C LYS A 65 -15.70 -12.39 -11.21
N GLY A 66 -15.96 -11.12 -10.93
CA GLY A 66 -16.65 -10.66 -9.72
C GLY A 66 -15.74 -10.58 -8.48
N TYR A 67 -14.51 -11.10 -8.54
CA TYR A 67 -13.48 -11.03 -7.49
C TYR A 67 -12.09 -11.13 -8.09
N SER A 68 -11.06 -10.80 -7.31
CA SER A 68 -9.66 -11.01 -7.70
C SER A 68 -8.99 -12.04 -6.80
N ALA A 69 -8.65 -13.22 -7.35
CA ALA A 69 -7.91 -14.25 -6.64
C ALA A 69 -6.47 -13.79 -6.33
N ALA A 70 -5.86 -13.05 -7.25
CA ALA A 70 -4.55 -12.45 -7.05
C ALA A 70 -4.56 -11.47 -5.88
N TRP A 71 -5.59 -10.61 -5.77
CA TRP A 71 -5.73 -9.69 -4.65
C TRP A 71 -5.97 -10.40 -3.31
N LEU A 72 -6.83 -11.41 -3.28
CA LEU A 72 -7.06 -12.22 -2.07
C LEU A 72 -5.78 -12.89 -1.57
N HIS A 73 -4.97 -13.42 -2.50
CA HIS A 73 -3.66 -13.98 -2.18
C HIS A 73 -2.70 -12.91 -1.66
N HIS A 74 -2.66 -11.76 -2.32
CA HIS A 74 -1.76 -10.64 -2.04
C HIS A 74 -2.02 -10.04 -0.66
N LYS A 75 -3.26 -9.58 -0.41
CA LYS A 75 -3.62 -8.93 0.86
C LYS A 75 -3.46 -9.83 2.08
N GLY A 76 -3.63 -11.15 1.92
CA GLY A 76 -3.44 -12.12 3.00
C GLY A 76 -1.97 -12.41 3.35
N ARG A 77 -1.00 -11.90 2.58
CA ARG A 77 0.45 -12.11 2.78
C ARG A 77 1.23 -10.84 3.07
N ASN A 78 0.66 -9.70 2.79
CA ASN A 78 1.33 -8.41 2.87
C ASN A 78 0.71 -7.54 3.97
N LYS A 79 1.42 -7.42 5.08
CA LYS A 79 0.93 -6.76 6.31
C LYS A 79 0.77 -5.24 6.19
N HIS A 80 1.25 -4.63 5.11
CA HIS A 80 1.01 -3.21 4.82
C HIS A 80 -0.37 -2.95 4.19
N HIS A 81 -1.13 -3.99 3.84
CA HIS A 81 -2.53 -3.84 3.45
C HIS A 81 -3.46 -3.91 4.65
N MET A 82 -4.38 -2.94 4.76
CA MET A 82 -5.34 -2.87 5.87
C MET A 82 -6.22 -4.11 5.96
N GLU A 83 -6.52 -4.72 4.82
CA GLU A 83 -7.36 -5.92 4.71
C GLU A 83 -6.72 -7.18 5.33
N TYR A 84 -5.41 -7.17 5.58
CA TYR A 84 -4.74 -8.20 6.38
C TYR A 84 -5.17 -8.14 7.85
N TRP A 85 -5.57 -6.97 8.32
CA TRP A 85 -5.89 -6.66 9.72
C TRP A 85 -7.40 -6.62 9.99
N ILE A 86 -8.18 -7.31 9.18
CA ILE A 86 -9.63 -7.43 9.35
C ILE A 86 -9.94 -8.73 10.08
N ASP A 87 -10.66 -8.63 11.22
CA ASP A 87 -11.07 -9.76 12.03
C ASP A 87 -12.42 -9.47 12.70
N TYR A 88 -12.97 -10.45 13.40
CA TYR A 88 -14.13 -10.24 14.23
C TYR A 88 -13.77 -9.35 15.43
N GLY A 89 -14.66 -8.42 15.75
CA GLY A 89 -14.51 -7.58 16.93
C GLY A 89 -14.58 -8.38 18.22
N PRO A 90 -14.05 -7.83 19.34
CA PRO A 90 -13.98 -8.53 20.63
C PRO A 90 -15.37 -8.82 21.23
N GLU A 91 -16.38 -8.06 20.86
CA GLU A 91 -17.75 -8.26 21.31
C GLU A 91 -18.54 -9.04 20.26
N LYS A 92 -19.39 -10.00 20.69
CA LYS A 92 -20.18 -10.87 19.81
C LYS A 92 -21.07 -10.11 18.79
N CYS A 93 -21.36 -8.85 19.05
CA CYS A 93 -22.26 -8.01 18.24
C CYS A 93 -21.53 -7.03 17.32
N THR A 94 -20.19 -6.92 17.37
CA THR A 94 -19.45 -5.91 16.60
C THR A 94 -19.19 -6.30 15.15
N GLY A 95 -19.40 -7.58 14.80
CA GLY A 95 -19.16 -8.05 13.43
C GLY A 95 -17.68 -7.95 13.01
N ILE A 96 -17.46 -7.70 11.73
CA ILE A 96 -16.12 -7.59 11.14
C ILE A 96 -15.61 -6.15 11.34
N THR A 97 -14.37 -6.01 11.85
CA THR A 97 -13.76 -4.71 12.13
C THR A 97 -12.26 -4.72 11.82
N GLY A 98 -11.67 -3.53 11.70
CA GLY A 98 -10.22 -3.37 11.52
C GLY A 98 -9.47 -3.48 12.84
N MET A 99 -8.43 -4.30 12.87
CA MET A 99 -7.49 -4.38 13.99
C MET A 99 -6.38 -3.34 13.83
N LYS A 100 -5.84 -2.86 14.96
CA LYS A 100 -4.76 -1.87 14.96
C LYS A 100 -3.52 -2.41 14.25
N MET A 101 -3.08 -1.69 13.24
CA MET A 101 -1.86 -2.01 12.51
C MET A 101 -0.64 -1.51 13.31
N PRO A 102 0.44 -2.31 13.42
CA PRO A 102 1.70 -1.77 13.91
C PRO A 102 2.18 -0.60 13.04
N THR A 103 2.66 0.47 13.67
CA THR A 103 3.08 1.73 13.04
C THR A 103 3.92 1.54 11.77
N LYS A 104 4.90 0.62 11.81
CA LYS A 104 5.76 0.32 10.65
C LYS A 104 5.00 -0.14 9.40
N TYR A 105 3.86 -0.81 9.57
CA TYR A 105 3.03 -1.27 8.45
C TYR A 105 2.09 -0.18 7.94
N VAL A 106 1.67 0.75 8.80
CA VAL A 106 0.95 1.96 8.36
C VAL A 106 1.89 2.85 7.53
N VAL A 107 3.13 3.02 7.98
CA VAL A 107 4.16 3.75 7.22
C VAL A 107 4.47 3.05 5.88
N GLU A 108 4.62 1.72 5.87
CA GLU A 108 4.83 0.96 4.63
C GLU A 108 3.62 1.12 3.69
N MET A 109 2.38 1.06 4.20
CA MET A 109 1.15 1.31 3.43
C MET A 109 1.11 2.73 2.84
N PHE A 110 1.53 3.73 3.60
CA PHE A 110 1.65 5.11 3.11
C PHE A 110 2.65 5.20 1.95
N ILE A 111 3.85 4.65 2.12
CA ILE A 111 4.90 4.65 1.09
C ILE A 111 4.46 3.87 -0.15
N ASP A 112 3.77 2.74 0.03
CA ASP A 112 3.19 1.96 -1.07
C ASP A 112 2.19 2.79 -1.89
N ARG A 113 1.30 3.56 -1.25
CA ARG A 113 0.34 4.46 -1.92
C ARG A 113 1.04 5.55 -2.72
N VAL A 114 2.10 6.17 -2.16
CA VAL A 114 2.93 7.15 -2.87
C VAL A 114 3.58 6.52 -4.10
N ALA A 115 4.20 5.35 -3.92
CA ALA A 115 4.85 4.62 -5.01
C ALA A 115 3.87 4.17 -6.09
N ALA A 116 2.68 3.69 -5.72
CA ALA A 116 1.62 3.32 -6.65
C ALA A 116 1.13 4.52 -7.46
N SER A 117 0.89 5.66 -6.82
CA SER A 117 0.48 6.89 -7.50
C SER A 117 1.54 7.35 -8.51
N ARG A 118 2.82 7.34 -8.15
CA ARG A 118 3.93 7.64 -9.06
C ARG A 118 4.03 6.66 -10.22
N ASN A 119 3.88 5.38 -9.92
CA ASN A 119 4.01 4.32 -10.93
C ASN A 119 2.93 4.41 -12.03
N TYR A 120 1.69 4.74 -11.65
CA TYR A 120 0.56 4.81 -12.58
C TYR A 120 0.36 6.19 -13.20
N GLN A 121 0.57 7.27 -12.46
CA GLN A 121 0.35 8.64 -12.95
C GLN A 121 1.59 9.23 -13.67
N ARG A 122 2.78 8.72 -13.38
CA ARG A 122 4.04 9.15 -14.03
C ARG A 122 4.23 10.67 -13.96
N GLU A 123 4.29 11.36 -15.11
CA GLU A 123 4.47 12.81 -15.21
C GLU A 123 3.31 13.64 -14.62
N LYS A 124 2.14 13.01 -14.43
CA LYS A 124 0.97 13.67 -13.82
C LYS A 124 0.96 13.57 -12.30
N TYR A 125 1.92 12.86 -11.71
CA TYR A 125 2.01 12.73 -10.26
C TYR A 125 2.28 14.08 -9.60
N THR A 126 1.53 14.35 -8.53
CA THR A 126 1.80 15.42 -7.56
C THR A 126 1.76 14.83 -6.16
N ASP A 127 2.31 15.52 -5.17
CA ASP A 127 2.27 15.05 -3.78
C ASP A 127 0.85 15.02 -3.19
N GLU A 128 -0.13 15.66 -3.82
CA GLU A 128 -1.56 15.56 -3.51
C GLU A 128 -2.20 14.26 -4.06
N SER A 129 -1.59 13.63 -5.06
CA SER A 129 -2.18 12.47 -5.77
C SER A 129 -2.53 11.28 -4.85
N PRO A 130 -1.70 10.89 -3.86
CA PRO A 130 -2.01 9.80 -2.95
C PRO A 130 -3.19 10.11 -2.03
N LEU A 131 -3.31 11.36 -1.56
CA LEU A 131 -4.43 11.83 -0.75
C LEU A 131 -5.73 11.82 -1.56
N ALA A 132 -5.74 12.40 -2.75
CA ALA A 132 -6.91 12.42 -3.63
C ALA A 132 -7.42 11.01 -3.95
N TYR A 133 -6.52 10.06 -4.22
CA TYR A 133 -6.88 8.65 -4.43
C TYR A 133 -7.47 8.01 -3.16
N TYR A 134 -6.91 8.30 -2.00
CA TYR A 134 -7.41 7.80 -0.72
C TYR A 134 -8.82 8.32 -0.42
N GLU A 135 -9.04 9.62 -0.55
CA GLU A 135 -10.32 10.28 -0.28
C GLU A 135 -11.47 9.73 -1.15
N HIS A 136 -11.18 9.36 -2.41
CA HIS A 136 -12.17 8.78 -3.30
C HIS A 136 -12.75 7.45 -2.78
N GLY A 137 -11.93 6.67 -2.04
CA GLY A 137 -12.32 5.33 -1.57
C GLY A 137 -12.44 5.16 -0.06
N LYS A 138 -12.10 6.16 0.76
CA LYS A 138 -11.95 5.99 2.22
C LYS A 138 -13.19 5.49 2.95
N GLN A 139 -14.37 5.81 2.47
CA GLN A 139 -15.64 5.38 3.06
C GLN A 139 -15.85 3.85 3.02
N TYR A 140 -15.12 3.15 2.14
CA TYR A 140 -15.19 1.69 2.00
C TYR A 140 -14.07 0.97 2.77
N HIS A 141 -13.18 1.71 3.43
CA HIS A 141 -12.05 1.12 4.15
C HIS A 141 -12.46 0.65 5.55
N ILE A 142 -12.25 -0.64 5.81
CA ILE A 142 -12.34 -1.21 7.15
C ILE A 142 -10.94 -1.15 7.76
N ILE A 143 -10.68 -0.14 8.59
CA ILE A 143 -9.39 0.12 9.21
C ILE A 143 -9.60 0.63 10.62
N HIS A 144 -8.72 0.23 11.56
CA HIS A 144 -8.74 0.72 12.95
C HIS A 144 -8.51 2.24 13.00
N GLU A 145 -9.20 2.93 13.89
CA GLU A 145 -9.19 4.39 13.99
C GLU A 145 -7.78 4.98 14.09
N GLU A 146 -6.97 4.55 15.06
CA GLU A 146 -5.59 5.04 15.22
C GLU A 146 -4.70 4.78 13.97
N SER A 147 -4.94 3.68 13.26
CA SER A 147 -4.20 3.39 12.02
C SER A 147 -4.65 4.29 10.88
N ARG A 148 -5.94 4.65 10.85
CA ARG A 148 -6.53 5.60 9.92
C ARG A 148 -5.99 7.00 10.16
N GLU A 149 -6.03 7.47 11.39
CA GLU A 149 -5.53 8.80 11.79
C GLU A 149 -4.08 9.00 11.40
N LEU A 150 -3.22 8.00 11.67
CA LEU A 150 -1.82 8.08 11.26
C LEU A 150 -1.69 8.12 9.74
N LEU A 151 -2.40 7.27 9.00
CA LEU A 151 -2.35 7.26 7.54
C LEU A 151 -2.81 8.60 6.95
N GLU A 152 -3.92 9.14 7.43
CA GLU A 152 -4.47 10.42 6.98
C GLU A 152 -3.53 11.58 7.31
N CYS A 153 -2.97 11.61 8.51
CA CYS A 153 -1.96 12.60 8.90
C CYS A 153 -0.77 12.61 7.91
N LEU A 154 -0.24 11.42 7.56
CA LEU A 154 0.89 11.33 6.63
C LEU A 154 0.51 11.73 5.20
N LEU A 155 -0.71 11.41 4.74
CA LEU A 155 -1.19 11.79 3.42
C LEU A 155 -1.41 13.30 3.31
N HIS A 156 -2.00 13.93 4.33
CA HIS A 156 -2.17 15.39 4.39
C HIS A 156 -0.82 16.09 4.47
N MET A 157 0.10 15.61 5.32
CA MET A 157 1.43 16.18 5.42
C MET A 157 2.19 16.12 4.10
N LEU A 158 2.07 15.01 3.36
CA LEU A 158 2.66 14.89 2.02
C LEU A 158 2.10 15.95 1.07
N ALA A 159 0.79 16.12 1.05
CA ALA A 159 0.11 17.08 0.17
C ALA A 159 0.49 18.54 0.49
N GLU A 160 0.67 18.87 1.76
CA GLU A 160 0.90 20.24 2.24
C GLU A 160 2.38 20.61 2.31
N CYS A 161 3.24 19.67 2.77
CA CYS A 161 4.65 19.93 3.07
C CYS A 161 5.62 19.24 2.09
N GLY A 162 5.14 18.30 1.27
CA GLY A 162 5.96 17.53 0.34
C GLY A 162 6.69 16.33 0.96
N GLU A 163 7.38 15.59 0.10
CA GLU A 163 7.98 14.30 0.47
C GLU A 163 9.10 14.43 1.51
N GLU A 164 9.97 15.42 1.36
CA GLU A 164 11.17 15.55 2.21
C GLU A 164 10.79 15.74 3.67
N GLU A 165 9.92 16.69 3.96
CA GLU A 165 9.42 16.99 5.30
C GLU A 165 8.64 15.81 5.90
N THR A 166 7.76 15.21 5.11
CA THR A 166 6.96 14.06 5.55
C THR A 166 7.85 12.87 5.91
N TYR A 167 8.87 12.56 5.11
CA TYR A 167 9.77 11.44 5.39
C TYR A 167 10.71 11.72 6.58
N ALA A 168 11.12 12.97 6.77
CA ALA A 168 11.85 13.38 7.97
C ALA A 168 10.97 13.18 9.23
N TYR A 169 9.73 13.64 9.20
CA TYR A 169 8.76 13.43 10.29
C TYR A 169 8.56 11.94 10.59
N ILE A 170 8.32 11.11 9.56
CA ILE A 170 8.18 9.66 9.73
C ILE A 170 9.41 9.07 10.43
N ARG A 171 10.61 9.41 9.96
CA ARG A 171 11.85 8.84 10.47
C ARG A 171 12.14 9.22 11.91
N TYR A 172 11.99 10.51 12.24
CA TYR A 172 12.46 11.05 13.50
C TYR A 172 11.39 11.11 14.59
N GLU A 173 10.12 11.21 14.22
CA GLU A 173 9.02 11.32 15.17
C GLU A 173 8.16 10.05 15.23
N VAL A 174 7.62 9.59 14.10
CA VAL A 174 6.68 8.47 14.06
C VAL A 174 7.36 7.14 14.41
N LEU A 175 8.47 6.80 13.76
CA LEU A 175 9.16 5.53 13.98
C LEU A 175 10.01 5.54 15.26
N LYS A 176 10.52 6.68 15.69
CA LYS A 176 11.23 6.80 16.95
C LYS A 176 10.31 6.53 18.14
N LEU A 177 9.09 7.06 18.12
CA LEU A 177 8.10 6.78 19.16
C LEU A 177 7.67 5.31 19.18
N SER A 178 7.61 4.64 18.03
CA SER A 178 7.28 3.22 17.96
C SER A 178 8.36 2.29 18.51
N LEU A 179 9.62 2.74 18.58
CA LEU A 179 10.74 1.99 19.19
C LEU A 179 10.79 2.11 20.72
N ILE A 180 10.11 3.10 21.30
CA ILE A 180 10.05 3.31 22.76
C ILE A 180 8.96 2.45 23.41
N HIS A 181 8.04 1.91 22.61
CA HIS A 181 6.90 1.13 23.08
C HIS A 181 7.04 -0.39 22.80
N ILE A 182 8.25 -0.86 22.48
CA ILE A 182 8.65 -2.27 22.44
C ILE A 182 9.50 -2.58 23.68
#